data_3f0223649a94ecb26d3bcf44c255ec17
#
_entry.id   3f0223649a94ecb26d3bcf44c255ec17
#
_cell.length_a   1.000
_cell.length_b   1.000
_cell.length_c   1.000
_cell.angle_alpha   90.00
_cell.angle_beta   90.00
_cell.angle_gamma   90.00
#
_symmetry.space_group_name_H-M   'P 1'
#
loop_
_entity.id
_entity.type
_entity.pdbx_description
1 polymer ?
#
loop_
_entity_poly.entity_id
_entity_poly.type
_entity_poly.pdbx_seq_one_letter_code
_entity_poly.pdbx_strand_id
1 'polypeptide(L)'
;LQHLGFTIPPQADAGWIGEAGPGPSYGDDGIGLDNDFTNRNTTFMTWNLMHVARMLKDRGGFPAQGNQRSEWDAGCRADNANPEHR
;
A
#
# COMPACT_ATOMS: atom_id res chain seq x y z
N LEU A 1 -7.15 -0.86 6.67
CA LEU A 1 -7.06 -1.69 5.45
C LEU A 1 -6.17 -2.91 5.64
N GLN A 2 -5.09 -2.78 6.37
CA GLN A 2 -4.16 -3.90 6.57
C GLN A 2 -4.81 -5.11 7.24
N HIS A 3 -5.69 -4.88 8.21
CA HIS A 3 -6.43 -5.97 8.87
C HIS A 3 -7.38 -6.71 7.92
N LEU A 4 -7.74 -6.07 6.82
CA LEU A 4 -8.60 -6.69 5.80
C LEU A 4 -7.80 -7.43 4.73
N GLY A 5 -6.48 -7.48 4.87
CA GLY A 5 -5.62 -8.18 3.93
C GLY A 5 -5.07 -7.33 2.81
N PHE A 6 -5.29 -6.02 2.85
CA PHE A 6 -4.71 -5.11 1.87
C PHE A 6 -3.30 -4.70 2.26
N THR A 7 -2.45 -4.57 1.27
CA THR A 7 -1.09 -4.05 1.45
C THR A 7 -1.05 -2.60 0.98
N ILE A 8 -0.56 -1.71 1.83
CA ILE A 8 -0.47 -0.29 1.52
C ILE A 8 0.97 0.03 1.13
N PRO A 9 1.23 0.41 -0.13
CA PRO A 9 2.57 0.79 -0.57
C PRO A 9 3.04 2.09 0.09
N PRO A 10 4.36 2.35 0.09
CA PRO A 10 4.86 3.65 0.54
C PRO A 10 4.29 4.80 -0.28
N GLN A 11 4.04 5.92 0.35
CA GLN A 11 3.54 7.13 -0.32
C GLN A 11 2.27 6.86 -1.14
N ALA A 12 1.36 6.09 -0.56
CA ALA A 12 0.16 5.63 -1.27
C ALA A 12 -1.05 6.54 -1.07
N ASP A 13 -0.86 7.71 -0.50
CA ASP A 13 -1.93 8.68 -0.32
C ASP A 13 -1.75 9.85 -1.26
N ALA A 14 -2.75 10.08 -2.09
CA ALA A 14 -2.76 11.17 -3.03
C ALA A 14 -4.18 11.71 -3.14
N GLY A 15 -4.30 12.95 -3.55
CA GLY A 15 -5.61 13.55 -3.70
C GLY A 15 -5.54 14.98 -4.20
N TRP A 16 -6.71 15.55 -4.36
CA TRP A 16 -6.90 16.93 -4.75
C TRP A 16 -7.29 17.74 -3.51
N ILE A 17 -6.55 18.81 -3.26
CA ILE A 17 -6.87 19.77 -2.22
C ILE A 17 -7.05 21.12 -2.89
N GLY A 18 -8.27 21.62 -2.85
CA GLY A 18 -8.61 22.92 -3.40
C GLY A 18 -9.26 23.81 -2.35
N GLU A 19 -9.82 24.92 -2.80
CA GLU A 19 -10.53 25.83 -1.92
C GLU A 19 -11.80 25.16 -1.37
N ALA A 20 -12.13 25.44 -0.11
CA ALA A 20 -13.36 24.96 0.49
C ALA A 20 -14.57 25.63 -0.16
N GLY A 21 -15.67 24.90 -0.28
CA GLY A 21 -16.90 25.40 -0.87
C GLY A 21 -16.96 25.11 -2.37
N PRO A 22 -17.69 25.92 -3.16
CA PRO A 22 -17.87 25.70 -4.58
C PRO A 22 -16.66 26.15 -5.41
N GLY A 23 -15.47 25.76 -5.02
CA GLY A 23 -14.25 26.03 -5.76
C GLY A 23 -14.06 25.13 -6.96
N PRO A 24 -13.00 25.33 -7.76
CA PRO A 24 -12.72 24.50 -8.94
C PRO A 24 -12.41 23.07 -8.55
N SER A 25 -12.79 22.14 -9.41
CA SER A 25 -12.40 20.74 -9.26
C SER A 25 -11.13 20.43 -10.04
N TYR A 26 -10.54 19.28 -9.78
CA TYR A 26 -9.32 18.86 -10.48
C TYR A 26 -9.51 18.82 -12.00
N GLY A 27 -10.69 18.45 -12.47
CA GLY A 27 -10.99 18.37 -13.90
C GLY A 27 -11.29 19.69 -14.58
N ASP A 28 -11.37 20.79 -13.84
CA ASP A 28 -11.63 22.10 -14.43
C ASP A 28 -10.37 22.65 -15.13
N ASP A 29 -10.59 23.55 -16.08
CA ASP A 29 -9.56 24.10 -17.00
C ASP A 29 -8.16 24.28 -16.40
N GLY A 30 -7.29 23.31 -16.62
CA GLY A 30 -5.89 23.37 -16.20
C GLY A 30 -5.64 23.36 -14.71
N ILE A 31 -6.68 23.40 -13.89
CA ILE A 31 -6.52 23.52 -12.43
C ILE A 31 -5.79 22.31 -11.86
N GLY A 32 -6.24 21.10 -12.18
CA GLY A 32 -5.58 19.88 -11.71
C GLY A 32 -4.24 19.66 -12.42
N LEU A 33 -4.21 19.89 -13.73
CA LEU A 33 -3.00 19.69 -14.52
C LEU A 33 -1.86 20.61 -14.08
N ASP A 34 -2.20 21.78 -13.54
CA ASP A 34 -1.21 22.74 -13.06
C ASP A 34 -0.86 22.55 -11.57
N ASN A 35 -1.49 21.58 -10.90
CA ASN A 35 -1.23 21.34 -9.48
C ASN A 35 -0.07 20.36 -9.31
N ASP A 36 1.11 20.91 -9.07
CA ASP A 36 2.33 20.13 -8.92
C ASP A 36 2.25 19.13 -7.75
N PHE A 37 1.69 19.55 -6.63
CA PHE A 37 1.57 18.70 -5.45
C PHE A 37 0.74 17.45 -5.73
N THR A 38 -0.45 17.61 -6.30
CA THR A 38 -1.34 16.49 -6.63
C THR A 38 -0.71 15.58 -7.68
N ASN A 39 -0.15 16.17 -8.73
CA ASN A 39 0.45 15.41 -9.82
C ASN A 39 1.66 14.61 -9.35
N ARG A 40 2.52 15.23 -8.54
CA ARG A 40 3.69 14.55 -7.97
C ARG A 40 3.28 13.39 -7.08
N ASN A 41 2.37 13.63 -6.15
CA ASN A 41 1.96 12.58 -5.21
C ASN A 41 1.21 11.45 -5.90
N THR A 42 0.39 11.75 -6.90
CA THR A 42 -0.28 10.73 -7.70
C THR A 42 0.74 9.89 -8.47
N THR A 43 1.77 10.53 -9.00
CA THR A 43 2.84 9.82 -9.71
C THR A 43 3.58 8.88 -8.76
N PHE A 44 3.95 9.38 -7.57
CA PHE A 44 4.65 8.55 -6.59
C PHE A 44 3.79 7.38 -6.13
N MET A 45 2.53 7.63 -5.84
CA MET A 45 1.59 6.57 -5.47
C MET A 45 1.50 5.50 -6.56
N THR A 46 1.35 5.92 -7.80
CA THR A 46 1.20 5.00 -8.93
C THR A 46 2.44 4.13 -9.11
N TRP A 47 3.62 4.73 -9.10
CA TRP A 47 4.86 3.97 -9.23
C TRP A 47 5.08 3.02 -8.07
N ASN A 48 4.85 3.46 -6.85
CA ASN A 48 5.02 2.59 -5.68
C ASN A 48 4.01 1.45 -5.66
N LEU A 49 2.78 1.72 -6.09
CA LEU A 49 1.79 0.66 -6.26
C LEU A 49 2.26 -0.38 -7.27
N MET A 50 2.77 0.05 -8.41
CA MET A 50 3.27 -0.86 -9.44
C MET A 50 4.48 -1.65 -8.96
N HIS A 51 5.39 -1.03 -8.23
CA HIS A 51 6.55 -1.72 -7.67
C HIS A 51 6.14 -2.82 -6.68
N VAL A 52 5.25 -2.50 -5.76
CA VAL A 52 4.79 -3.47 -4.77
C VAL A 52 4.02 -4.60 -5.46
N ALA A 53 3.15 -4.27 -6.41
CA ALA A 53 2.40 -5.27 -7.17
C ALA A 53 3.36 -6.23 -7.91
N ARG A 54 4.43 -5.71 -8.50
CA ARG A 54 5.43 -6.53 -9.18
C ARG A 54 6.17 -7.45 -8.23
N MET A 55 6.59 -6.92 -7.08
CA MET A 55 7.27 -7.73 -6.07
C MET A 55 6.38 -8.87 -5.57
N LEU A 56 5.11 -8.58 -5.32
CA LEU A 56 4.15 -9.60 -4.87
C LEU A 56 3.90 -10.63 -5.96
N LYS A 57 3.79 -10.19 -7.22
CA LYS A 57 3.59 -11.10 -8.34
C LYS A 57 4.78 -12.03 -8.53
N ASP A 58 5.99 -11.50 -8.48
CA ASP A 58 7.22 -12.29 -8.67
C ASP A 58 7.41 -13.30 -7.54
N ARG A 59 6.99 -12.97 -6.34
CA ARG A 59 7.10 -13.87 -5.18
C ARG A 59 5.90 -14.83 -5.06
N GLY A 60 4.79 -14.53 -5.70
CA GLY A 60 3.55 -15.31 -5.56
C GLY A 60 2.71 -14.89 -4.35
N GLY A 61 2.92 -13.67 -3.85
CA GLY A 61 2.25 -13.16 -2.68
C GLY A 61 3.09 -13.30 -1.42
N PHE A 62 2.48 -13.08 -0.28
CA PHE A 62 3.15 -13.27 1.00
C PHE A 62 3.26 -14.76 1.32
N PRO A 63 4.45 -15.25 1.68
CA PRO A 63 4.60 -16.64 2.08
C PRO A 63 3.71 -16.96 3.29
N ALA A 64 3.10 -18.13 3.27
CA ALA A 64 2.30 -18.61 4.39
C ALA A 64 3.21 -19.40 5.35
N GLN A 65 4.06 -18.67 6.06
CA GLN A 65 5.05 -19.24 6.96
C GLN A 65 5.27 -18.29 8.14
N GLY A 66 5.04 -18.78 9.33
CA GLY A 66 5.21 -17.98 10.54
C GLY A 66 4.06 -17.04 10.85
N ASN A 67 3.16 -16.84 9.92
CA ASN A 67 2.06 -15.89 10.00
C ASN A 67 0.68 -16.57 9.92
N GLN A 68 0.63 -17.87 10.14
CA GLN A 68 -0.61 -18.64 10.05
C GLN A 68 -1.10 -19.06 11.43
N ARG A 69 -2.40 -18.96 11.65
CA ARG A 69 -3.02 -19.36 12.90
C ARG A 69 -2.79 -20.84 13.19
N SER A 70 -2.81 -21.67 12.16
CA SER A 70 -2.56 -23.11 12.30
C SER A 70 -1.17 -23.40 12.85
N GLU A 71 -0.18 -22.65 12.43
CA GLU A 71 1.19 -22.79 12.93
C GLU A 71 1.25 -22.40 14.40
N TRP A 72 0.59 -21.30 14.75
CA TRP A 72 0.52 -20.87 16.14
C TRP A 72 -0.15 -21.91 17.04
N ASP A 73 -1.26 -22.46 16.58
CA ASP A 73 -1.99 -23.47 17.34
C ASP A 73 -1.21 -24.78 17.45
N ALA A 74 -0.31 -25.05 16.51
CA ALA A 74 0.57 -26.22 16.56
C ALA A 74 1.81 -26.01 17.42
N GLY A 75 1.94 -24.87 18.10
CA GLY A 75 3.03 -24.63 19.04
C GLY A 75 4.16 -23.76 18.51
N CYS A 76 4.03 -23.22 17.33
CA CYS A 76 5.04 -22.31 16.77
C CYS A 76 4.89 -20.95 17.44
N ARG A 77 5.83 -20.60 18.30
CA ARG A 77 5.79 -19.37 19.11
C ARG A 77 7.03 -18.54 18.89
N ALA A 78 6.92 -17.24 19.18
CA ALA A 78 8.05 -16.31 19.06
C ALA A 78 9.21 -16.67 19.96
N ASP A 79 8.96 -17.30 21.08
CA ASP A 79 9.99 -17.73 22.02
C ASP A 79 10.80 -18.93 21.52
N ASN A 80 10.41 -19.54 20.43
CA ASN A 80 11.19 -20.59 19.80
C ASN A 80 12.42 -20.05 19.06
N ALA A 81 12.62 -18.81 18.98
CA ALA A 81 13.83 -18.14 18.54
C ALA A 81 14.22 -18.34 17.08
N ASN A 82 13.92 -19.45 16.46
CA ASN A 82 14.35 -19.75 15.10
C ASN A 82 13.17 -20.03 14.20
N PRO A 83 12.87 -19.12 13.22
CA PRO A 83 11.76 -19.33 12.31
C PRO A 83 11.91 -20.56 11.40
N GLU A 84 13.11 -21.04 11.21
CA GLU A 84 13.35 -22.23 10.39
C GLU A 84 13.12 -23.53 11.11
N HIS A 85 12.91 -23.47 12.35
CA HIS A 85 12.76 -24.60 13.20
C HIS A 85 11.38 -25.27 13.11
N ARG A 86 10.50 -24.70 12.39
CA ARG A 86 9.14 -25.23 12.23
C ARG A 86 9.07 -26.28 11.13
#